data_68fb52077220ef2f92d5509782fea82a
#
_entry.id   68fb52077220ef2f92d5509782fea82a
#
_cell.length_a   1.000
_cell.length_b   1.000
_cell.length_c   1.000
_cell.angle_alpha   90.00
_cell.angle_beta   90.00
_cell.angle_gamma   90.00
#
_symmetry.space_group_name_H-M   'P 1'
#
loop_
_entity.id
_entity.type
_entity.pdbx_description
1 polymer ?
#
loop_
_entity_poly.entity_id
_entity_poly.type
_entity_poly.pdbx_seq_one_letter_code
_entity_poly.pdbx_strand_id
1 'polypeptide(L)'
;MSLNDSWMQRDLAVLWHPCTQMKDHEQLPLIPIRRGDGVWLEDFDGKRYLDAVSSWWGNVFGHANPRINQRIKNQVDQLEHVMLAGFSHQPVVELSERLVALTPAGLERVFYTDNGSTGIEVALKMSFHYWRNSGRERKQRFVTLTNSYHGETVAAMSVGDVALFTDTYKPLLLDTFKVPSPDCYLRPEGVSWEEHSRQMFTHMEQTLAEHHQNIAAVIVEPLIQGAGGMRMYHPVYLKL
;
A
#
# COMPACT_ATOMS: atom_id res chain seq x y z
N MET A 1 -11.64 12.23 -37.09
CA MET A 1 -11.16 11.41 -35.95
C MET A 1 -10.10 12.25 -35.26
N SER A 2 -10.30 12.58 -33.99
CA SER A 2 -9.30 13.33 -33.20
C SER A 2 -8.06 12.48 -32.93
N LEU A 3 -6.97 13.09 -32.43
CA LEU A 3 -5.82 12.30 -31.99
C LEU A 3 -6.19 11.44 -30.79
N ASN A 4 -7.02 11.96 -29.89
CA ASN A 4 -7.53 11.21 -28.74
C ASN A 4 -8.30 9.97 -29.19
N ASP A 5 -9.21 10.07 -30.16
CA ASP A 5 -9.97 8.93 -30.69
C ASP A 5 -9.05 7.82 -31.22
N SER A 6 -8.03 8.21 -31.96
CA SER A 6 -7.06 7.25 -32.53
C SER A 6 -6.30 6.51 -31.42
N TRP A 7 -5.84 7.22 -30.39
CA TRP A 7 -5.14 6.60 -29.27
C TRP A 7 -6.05 5.71 -28.42
N MET A 8 -7.29 6.14 -28.12
CA MET A 8 -8.28 5.34 -27.41
C MET A 8 -8.59 4.04 -28.13
N GLN A 9 -8.82 4.10 -29.46
CA GLN A 9 -9.10 2.90 -30.24
C GLN A 9 -7.94 1.89 -30.18
N ARG A 10 -6.71 2.37 -30.29
CA ARG A 10 -5.50 1.52 -30.20
C ARG A 10 -5.31 0.93 -28.83
N ASP A 11 -5.56 1.72 -27.78
CA ASP A 11 -5.48 1.31 -26.38
C ASP A 11 -6.45 0.17 -26.07
N LEU A 12 -7.74 0.40 -26.33
CA LEU A 12 -8.80 -0.59 -26.07
C LEU A 12 -8.66 -1.89 -26.87
N ALA A 13 -7.90 -1.87 -27.96
CA ALA A 13 -7.62 -3.08 -28.74
C ALA A 13 -6.59 -4.03 -28.09
N VAL A 14 -5.75 -3.52 -27.18
CA VAL A 14 -4.56 -4.27 -26.68
C VAL A 14 -4.37 -4.22 -25.17
N LEU A 15 -5.01 -3.29 -24.45
CA LEU A 15 -4.84 -3.12 -23.01
C LEU A 15 -6.07 -3.59 -22.24
N TRP A 16 -5.83 -4.25 -21.14
CA TRP A 16 -6.83 -4.53 -20.11
C TRP A 16 -6.54 -3.63 -18.90
N HIS A 17 -7.38 -2.62 -18.69
CA HIS A 17 -7.21 -1.64 -17.65
C HIS A 17 -7.51 -2.22 -16.26
N PRO A 18 -6.65 -1.96 -15.26
CA PRO A 18 -6.90 -2.37 -13.88
C PRO A 18 -8.02 -1.55 -13.24
N CYS A 19 -8.66 -2.12 -12.22
CA CYS A 19 -9.69 -1.45 -11.39
C CYS A 19 -10.89 -0.92 -12.17
N THR A 20 -11.16 -1.41 -13.39
CA THR A 20 -12.26 -0.99 -14.25
C THR A 20 -12.90 -2.19 -14.93
N GLN A 21 -14.18 -2.04 -15.28
CA GLN A 21 -14.83 -2.93 -16.25
C GLN A 21 -14.53 -2.38 -17.65
N MET A 22 -13.92 -3.17 -18.52
CA MET A 22 -13.58 -2.73 -19.88
C MET A 22 -14.80 -2.26 -20.66
N LYS A 23 -15.98 -2.83 -20.39
CA LYS A 23 -17.25 -2.42 -21.03
C LYS A 23 -17.69 -1.00 -20.64
N ASP A 24 -17.27 -0.51 -19.48
CA ASP A 24 -17.61 0.86 -19.05
C ASP A 24 -16.98 1.91 -19.96
N HIS A 25 -15.88 1.58 -20.64
CA HIS A 25 -15.23 2.49 -21.60
C HIS A 25 -16.05 2.77 -22.86
N GLU A 26 -17.13 2.04 -23.11
CA GLU A 26 -18.12 2.36 -24.14
C GLU A 26 -18.91 3.64 -23.81
N GLN A 27 -19.08 3.95 -22.51
CA GLN A 27 -19.83 5.11 -22.02
C GLN A 27 -18.95 6.15 -21.30
N LEU A 28 -17.87 5.68 -20.69
CA LEU A 28 -16.87 6.50 -19.99
C LEU A 28 -15.54 6.39 -20.75
N PRO A 29 -15.35 7.18 -21.81
CA PRO A 29 -14.17 7.07 -22.67
C PRO A 29 -12.89 7.36 -21.88
N LEU A 30 -11.83 6.62 -22.21
CA LEU A 30 -10.49 6.88 -21.69
C LEU A 30 -9.99 8.26 -22.08
N ILE A 31 -9.10 8.82 -21.28
CA ILE A 31 -8.42 10.08 -21.58
C ILE A 31 -6.96 9.74 -21.90
N PRO A 32 -6.56 9.74 -23.18
CA PRO A 32 -5.20 9.44 -23.58
C PRO A 32 -4.27 10.61 -23.26
N ILE A 33 -3.42 10.45 -22.25
CA ILE A 33 -2.52 11.51 -21.79
C ILE A 33 -1.24 11.51 -22.61
N ARG A 34 -0.88 12.68 -23.14
CA ARG A 34 0.36 12.94 -23.89
C ARG A 34 1.52 13.35 -22.99
N ARG A 35 1.24 14.22 -22.00
CA ARG A 35 2.27 14.75 -21.09
C ARG A 35 1.68 15.22 -19.76
N GLY A 36 2.55 15.36 -18.78
CA GLY A 36 2.25 16.03 -17.52
C GLY A 36 3.22 17.16 -17.23
N ASP A 37 2.78 18.16 -16.48
CA ASP A 37 3.58 19.30 -16.02
C ASP A 37 3.02 19.83 -14.70
N GLY A 38 3.78 19.71 -13.63
CA GLY A 38 3.33 20.05 -12.29
C GLY A 38 2.07 19.27 -11.90
N VAL A 39 0.96 19.97 -11.67
CA VAL A 39 -0.34 19.37 -11.32
C VAL A 39 -1.23 19.09 -12.55
N TRP A 40 -0.75 19.36 -13.75
CA TRP A 40 -1.55 19.25 -14.95
C TRP A 40 -1.17 18.05 -15.81
N LEU A 41 -2.18 17.37 -16.32
CA LEU A 41 -2.10 16.40 -17.40
C LEU A 41 -2.65 17.03 -18.68
N GLU A 42 -2.07 16.72 -19.82
CA GLU A 42 -2.51 17.20 -21.13
C GLU A 42 -2.70 16.02 -22.07
N ASP A 43 -3.86 15.96 -22.72
CA ASP A 43 -4.16 14.94 -23.73
C ASP A 43 -3.56 15.27 -25.11
N PHE A 44 -3.78 14.39 -26.09
CA PHE A 44 -3.23 14.57 -27.44
C PHE A 44 -3.90 15.68 -28.25
N ASP A 45 -5.11 16.10 -27.86
CA ASP A 45 -5.83 17.21 -28.49
C ASP A 45 -5.56 18.55 -27.78
N GLY A 46 -4.69 18.55 -26.74
CA GLY A 46 -4.25 19.75 -26.03
C GLY A 46 -5.13 20.17 -24.84
N LYS A 47 -6.15 19.40 -24.51
CA LYS A 47 -6.97 19.69 -23.34
C LYS A 47 -6.21 19.34 -22.06
N ARG A 48 -6.33 20.21 -21.04
CA ARG A 48 -5.67 20.05 -19.74
C ARG A 48 -6.62 19.60 -18.66
N TYR A 49 -6.13 18.75 -17.78
CA TYR A 49 -6.83 18.17 -16.63
C TYR A 49 -6.01 18.40 -15.37
N LEU A 50 -6.66 18.84 -14.29
CA LEU A 50 -6.02 18.91 -12.98
C LEU A 50 -5.94 17.50 -12.37
N ASP A 51 -4.74 17.01 -12.13
CA ASP A 51 -4.52 15.74 -11.44
C ASP A 51 -4.61 15.92 -9.92
N ALA A 52 -5.82 16.06 -9.40
CA ALA A 52 -6.10 16.35 -8.00
C ALA A 52 -5.78 15.18 -7.05
N VAL A 53 -5.55 13.97 -7.59
CA VAL A 53 -5.17 12.78 -6.81
C VAL A 53 -3.72 12.37 -7.02
N SER A 54 -2.92 13.21 -7.71
CA SER A 54 -1.50 12.96 -8.01
C SER A 54 -1.26 11.57 -8.62
N SER A 55 -2.10 11.19 -9.60
CA SER A 55 -2.09 9.87 -10.26
C SER A 55 -2.02 8.72 -9.25
N TRP A 56 -2.99 8.71 -8.33
CA TRP A 56 -3.10 7.74 -7.23
C TRP A 56 -1.95 7.86 -6.23
N TRP A 57 -1.64 9.12 -5.85
CA TRP A 57 -0.63 9.53 -4.86
C TRP A 57 0.83 9.26 -5.25
N GLY A 58 1.09 8.85 -6.50
CA GLY A 58 2.45 8.57 -6.98
C GLY A 58 3.30 9.81 -7.28
N ASN A 59 2.67 10.93 -7.65
CA ASN A 59 3.35 12.15 -8.10
C ASN A 59 3.37 13.26 -7.05
N VAL A 60 3.93 12.98 -5.87
CA VAL A 60 3.96 13.92 -4.72
C VAL A 60 4.60 15.27 -5.05
N PHE A 61 5.58 15.29 -5.98
CA PHE A 61 6.29 16.51 -6.39
C PHE A 61 5.84 17.06 -7.75
N GLY A 62 4.70 16.59 -8.25
CA GLY A 62 4.15 16.92 -9.56
C GLY A 62 4.80 16.16 -10.71
N HIS A 63 4.12 16.22 -11.86
CA HIS A 63 4.57 15.58 -13.09
C HIS A 63 5.80 16.30 -13.66
N ALA A 64 6.66 15.55 -14.31
CA ALA A 64 7.85 16.02 -15.03
C ALA A 64 8.77 16.93 -14.21
N ASN A 65 8.88 16.71 -12.90
CA ASN A 65 9.74 17.50 -12.01
C ASN A 65 11.18 17.50 -12.53
N PRO A 66 11.75 18.67 -12.90
CA PRO A 66 13.04 18.73 -13.59
C PRO A 66 14.20 18.23 -12.73
N ARG A 67 14.14 18.44 -11.41
CA ARG A 67 15.18 17.98 -10.48
C ARG A 67 15.21 16.45 -10.39
N ILE A 68 14.03 15.83 -10.32
CA ILE A 68 13.91 14.37 -10.27
C ILE A 68 14.35 13.78 -11.62
N ASN A 69 13.81 14.32 -12.72
CA ASN A 69 14.14 13.85 -14.06
C ASN A 69 15.64 13.92 -14.35
N GLN A 70 16.32 15.00 -13.93
CA GLN A 70 17.75 15.11 -14.14
C GLN A 70 18.54 14.08 -13.33
N ARG A 71 18.11 13.79 -12.08
CA ARG A 71 18.75 12.75 -11.26
C ARG A 71 18.58 11.35 -11.87
N ILE A 72 17.38 11.04 -12.39
CA ILE A 72 17.12 9.76 -13.06
C ILE A 72 18.02 9.63 -14.31
N LYS A 73 18.08 10.66 -15.17
CA LYS A 73 18.93 10.67 -16.37
C LYS A 73 20.38 10.43 -16.02
N ASN A 74 20.91 11.17 -15.05
CA ASN A 74 22.31 11.03 -14.64
C ASN A 74 22.63 9.62 -14.09
N GLN A 75 21.66 9.00 -13.39
CA GLN A 75 21.85 7.65 -12.86
C GLN A 75 21.78 6.59 -13.96
N VAL A 76 20.88 6.72 -14.91
CA VAL A 76 20.76 5.81 -16.06
C VAL A 76 22.05 5.84 -16.91
N ASP A 77 22.67 7.01 -17.08
CA ASP A 77 23.94 7.15 -17.80
C ASP A 77 25.13 6.47 -17.09
N GLN A 78 25.02 6.14 -15.79
CA GLN A 78 26.07 5.49 -15.01
C GLN A 78 25.77 4.00 -14.75
N LEU A 79 24.58 3.71 -14.30
CA LEU A 79 24.15 2.35 -13.94
C LEU A 79 22.63 2.32 -13.79
N GLU A 80 21.94 1.67 -14.70
CA GLU A 80 20.50 1.50 -14.70
C GLU A 80 20.04 0.39 -13.76
N HIS A 81 20.79 -0.70 -13.68
CA HIS A 81 20.47 -1.86 -12.85
C HIS A 81 21.71 -2.70 -12.51
N VAL A 82 21.72 -3.20 -11.29
CA VAL A 82 22.55 -4.33 -10.86
C VAL A 82 21.82 -5.10 -9.76
N MET A 83 21.87 -6.42 -9.78
CA MET A 83 21.25 -7.25 -8.74
C MET A 83 21.93 -7.00 -7.38
N LEU A 84 21.15 -6.97 -6.30
CA LEU A 84 21.67 -6.84 -4.93
C LEU A 84 22.15 -8.18 -4.34
N ALA A 85 21.98 -9.29 -5.04
CA ALA A 85 22.50 -10.58 -4.61
C ALA A 85 24.02 -10.68 -4.86
N GLY A 86 24.80 -10.16 -3.93
CA GLY A 86 26.26 -10.14 -3.98
C GLY A 86 26.87 -8.86 -4.56
N PHE A 87 26.04 -7.93 -5.04
CA PHE A 87 26.49 -6.63 -5.52
C PHE A 87 25.87 -5.49 -4.70
N SER A 88 26.39 -4.29 -4.83
CA SER A 88 25.88 -3.09 -4.21
C SER A 88 26.17 -1.86 -5.10
N HIS A 89 25.51 -0.75 -4.84
CA HIS A 89 25.73 0.51 -5.53
C HIS A 89 25.44 1.70 -4.62
N GLN A 90 26.05 2.86 -4.93
CA GLN A 90 25.98 4.05 -4.10
C GLN A 90 24.55 4.50 -3.78
N PRO A 91 23.61 4.65 -4.73
CA PRO A 91 22.26 5.13 -4.42
C PRO A 91 21.51 4.26 -3.40
N VAL A 92 21.63 2.92 -3.44
CA VAL A 92 20.95 2.05 -2.48
C VAL A 92 21.54 2.17 -1.09
N VAL A 93 22.84 2.32 -0.96
CA VAL A 93 23.51 2.53 0.34
C VAL A 93 23.06 3.84 0.96
N GLU A 94 23.17 4.96 0.22
CA GLU A 94 22.78 6.29 0.70
C GLU A 94 21.30 6.37 1.08
N LEU A 95 20.42 5.73 0.30
CA LEU A 95 19.00 5.65 0.63
C LEU A 95 18.76 4.84 1.92
N SER A 96 19.42 3.68 2.05
CA SER A 96 19.28 2.82 3.24
C SER A 96 19.77 3.53 4.51
N GLU A 97 20.89 4.25 4.45
CA GLU A 97 21.40 5.03 5.58
C GLU A 97 20.39 6.09 6.05
N ARG A 98 19.78 6.81 5.09
CA ARG A 98 18.75 7.81 5.39
C ARG A 98 17.49 7.19 5.98
N LEU A 99 17.04 6.06 5.44
CA LEU A 99 15.86 5.35 5.96
C LEU A 99 16.11 4.86 7.39
N VAL A 100 17.24 4.21 7.66
CA VAL A 100 17.60 3.75 9.01
C VAL A 100 17.70 4.92 10.00
N ALA A 101 18.21 6.07 9.57
CA ALA A 101 18.29 7.27 10.43
C ALA A 101 16.90 7.85 10.78
N LEU A 102 15.86 7.57 9.99
CA LEU A 102 14.48 8.04 10.23
C LEU A 102 13.64 7.05 11.06
N THR A 103 14.07 5.79 11.16
CA THR A 103 13.31 4.75 11.85
C THR A 103 13.65 4.71 13.35
N PRO A 104 12.76 4.14 14.19
CA PRO A 104 13.07 3.87 15.60
C PRO A 104 14.27 2.94 15.77
N ALA A 105 14.96 3.05 16.91
CA ALA A 105 16.05 2.16 17.26
C ALA A 105 15.63 0.68 17.18
N GLY A 106 16.50 -0.16 16.63
CA GLY A 106 16.23 -1.57 16.37
C GLY A 106 15.80 -1.89 14.93
N LEU A 107 15.43 -0.91 14.12
CA LEU A 107 15.18 -1.06 12.68
C LEU A 107 16.43 -0.64 11.89
N GLU A 108 17.39 -1.54 11.77
CA GLU A 108 18.76 -1.26 11.30
C GLU A 108 19.04 -1.75 9.88
N ARG A 109 18.08 -2.33 9.21
CA ARG A 109 18.24 -2.91 7.88
C ARG A 109 17.03 -2.61 7.01
N VAL A 110 17.27 -2.36 5.73
CA VAL A 110 16.25 -2.11 4.73
C VAL A 110 16.20 -3.29 3.75
N PHE A 111 15.01 -3.79 3.50
CA PHE A 111 14.74 -4.75 2.43
C PHE A 111 13.87 -4.08 1.36
N TYR A 112 14.32 -4.10 0.12
CA TYR A 112 13.62 -3.45 -1.00
C TYR A 112 12.71 -4.44 -1.73
N THR A 113 11.55 -3.95 -2.15
CA THR A 113 10.57 -4.66 -2.97
C THR A 113 10.05 -3.74 -4.07
N ASP A 114 9.44 -4.31 -5.09
CA ASP A 114 8.98 -3.58 -6.30
C ASP A 114 7.70 -2.78 -6.05
N ASN A 115 6.88 -3.15 -5.08
CA ASN A 115 5.63 -2.47 -4.74
C ASN A 115 5.17 -2.78 -3.32
N GLY A 116 4.10 -2.11 -2.86
CA GLY A 116 3.57 -2.27 -1.50
C GLY A 116 3.07 -3.68 -1.20
N SER A 117 2.32 -4.30 -2.11
CA SER A 117 1.82 -5.68 -1.92
C SER A 117 2.95 -6.68 -1.74
N THR A 118 4.00 -6.58 -2.57
CA THR A 118 5.20 -7.42 -2.45
C THR A 118 5.92 -7.17 -1.12
N GLY A 119 5.95 -5.92 -0.65
CA GLY A 119 6.49 -5.58 0.67
C GLY A 119 5.75 -6.30 1.80
N ILE A 120 4.43 -6.32 1.74
CA ILE A 120 3.60 -7.07 2.71
C ILE A 120 3.85 -8.57 2.61
N GLU A 121 3.88 -9.16 1.41
CA GLU A 121 4.21 -10.58 1.22
C GLU A 121 5.54 -10.96 1.89
N VAL A 122 6.57 -10.13 1.69
CA VAL A 122 7.89 -10.36 2.31
C VAL A 122 7.82 -10.22 3.82
N ALA A 123 7.13 -9.21 4.37
CA ALA A 123 6.99 -9.01 5.80
C ALA A 123 6.27 -10.19 6.49
N LEU A 124 5.20 -10.71 5.89
CA LEU A 124 4.48 -11.88 6.39
C LEU A 124 5.37 -13.13 6.36
N LYS A 125 6.09 -13.37 5.26
CA LYS A 125 7.04 -14.47 5.13
C LYS A 125 8.19 -14.38 6.14
N MET A 126 8.76 -13.19 6.35
CA MET A 126 9.82 -12.97 7.34
C MET A 126 9.31 -13.26 8.76
N SER A 127 8.11 -12.77 9.10
CA SER A 127 7.48 -13.01 10.40
C SER A 127 7.26 -14.51 10.65
N PHE A 128 6.71 -15.21 9.67
CA PHE A 128 6.52 -16.66 9.75
C PHE A 128 7.86 -17.42 9.90
N HIS A 129 8.85 -17.09 9.07
CA HIS A 129 10.15 -17.74 9.07
C HIS A 129 10.94 -17.50 10.36
N TYR A 130 10.84 -16.29 10.92
CA TYR A 130 11.42 -15.96 12.23
C TYR A 130 10.94 -16.92 13.33
N TRP A 131 9.64 -17.15 13.42
CA TRP A 131 9.09 -18.02 14.44
C TRP A 131 9.46 -19.50 14.23
N ARG A 132 9.52 -19.95 12.99
CA ARG A 132 10.01 -21.31 12.69
C ARG A 132 11.46 -21.49 13.07
N ASN A 133 12.34 -20.56 12.73
CA ASN A 133 13.75 -20.60 13.12
C ASN A 133 13.94 -20.49 14.64
N SER A 134 12.97 -19.90 15.34
CA SER A 134 12.96 -19.79 16.82
C SER A 134 12.35 -21.02 17.52
N GLY A 135 12.00 -22.08 16.78
CA GLY A 135 11.37 -23.29 17.33
C GLY A 135 9.93 -23.10 17.80
N ARG A 136 9.27 -22.03 17.38
CA ARG A 136 7.87 -21.70 17.75
C ARG A 136 6.92 -21.89 16.57
N GLU A 137 6.87 -23.10 16.04
CA GLU A 137 6.17 -23.43 14.78
C GLU A 137 4.66 -23.21 14.82
N ARG A 138 4.03 -23.10 15.99
CA ARG A 138 2.59 -22.80 16.12
C ARG A 138 2.25 -21.37 15.74
N LYS A 139 3.20 -20.42 15.73
CA LYS A 139 3.02 -19.02 15.37
C LYS A 139 2.96 -18.86 13.86
N GLN A 140 1.75 -18.98 13.27
CA GLN A 140 1.54 -19.03 11.83
C GLN A 140 0.47 -18.06 11.35
N ARG A 141 -0.38 -17.53 12.24
CA ARG A 141 -1.50 -16.66 11.91
C ARG A 141 -1.15 -15.20 12.16
N PHE A 142 -1.89 -14.33 11.49
CA PHE A 142 -1.73 -12.88 11.61
C PHE A 142 -2.98 -12.27 12.21
N VAL A 143 -2.81 -11.14 12.89
CA VAL A 143 -3.92 -10.29 13.36
C VAL A 143 -3.95 -9.03 12.51
N THR A 144 -5.14 -8.64 12.08
CA THR A 144 -5.38 -7.41 11.33
C THR A 144 -6.64 -6.71 11.82
N LEU A 145 -6.84 -5.46 11.42
CA LEU A 145 -8.06 -4.71 11.71
C LEU A 145 -9.13 -4.95 10.64
N THR A 146 -10.40 -4.86 11.00
CA THR A 146 -11.47 -4.73 9.99
C THR A 146 -11.27 -3.45 9.17
N ASN A 147 -11.76 -3.41 7.94
CA ASN A 147 -11.55 -2.32 6.96
C ASN A 147 -10.08 -2.05 6.57
N SER A 148 -9.15 -2.95 6.87
CA SER A 148 -7.74 -2.79 6.50
C SER A 148 -7.50 -3.14 5.04
N TYR A 149 -6.47 -2.49 4.45
CA TYR A 149 -5.99 -2.78 3.11
C TYR A 149 -4.46 -2.81 3.10
N HIS A 150 -3.89 -3.90 2.64
CA HIS A 150 -2.45 -4.10 2.62
C HIS A 150 -1.93 -4.49 1.23
N GLY A 151 -2.80 -4.48 0.21
CA GLY A 151 -2.48 -4.85 -1.16
C GLY A 151 -3.36 -5.97 -1.70
N GLU A 152 -3.15 -6.36 -2.96
CA GLU A 152 -4.04 -7.26 -3.70
C GLU A 152 -3.36 -8.57 -4.14
N THR A 153 -2.18 -8.88 -3.64
CA THR A 153 -1.65 -10.26 -3.72
C THR A 153 -2.34 -11.15 -2.68
N VAL A 154 -2.33 -12.46 -2.86
CA VAL A 154 -3.14 -13.38 -2.05
C VAL A 154 -2.87 -13.24 -0.54
N ALA A 155 -1.60 -13.19 -0.11
CA ALA A 155 -1.32 -13.04 1.32
C ALA A 155 -1.58 -11.61 1.81
N ALA A 156 -1.32 -10.57 0.99
CA ALA A 156 -1.69 -9.19 1.33
C ALA A 156 -3.20 -9.01 1.47
N MET A 157 -4.01 -9.59 0.57
CA MET A 157 -5.48 -9.63 0.71
C MET A 157 -5.92 -10.39 1.94
N SER A 158 -5.21 -11.46 2.33
CA SER A 158 -5.57 -12.26 3.50
C SER A 158 -5.53 -11.48 4.81
N VAL A 159 -4.64 -10.50 4.90
CA VAL A 159 -4.55 -9.56 6.03
C VAL A 159 -5.35 -8.28 5.81
N GLY A 160 -6.05 -8.16 4.68
CA GLY A 160 -7.02 -7.11 4.39
C GLY A 160 -8.45 -7.49 4.77
N ASP A 161 -9.35 -6.49 4.78
CA ASP A 161 -10.78 -6.70 5.10
C ASP A 161 -11.73 -5.77 4.31
N VAL A 162 -11.27 -5.13 3.27
CA VAL A 162 -12.15 -4.34 2.39
C VAL A 162 -12.88 -5.30 1.44
N ALA A 163 -14.19 -5.49 1.65
CA ALA A 163 -15.02 -6.47 0.93
C ALA A 163 -14.89 -6.36 -0.60
N LEU A 164 -14.80 -5.14 -1.13
CA LEU A 164 -14.62 -4.89 -2.57
C LEU A 164 -13.43 -5.67 -3.16
N PHE A 165 -12.34 -5.81 -2.42
CA PHE A 165 -11.13 -6.48 -2.87
C PHE A 165 -11.05 -7.94 -2.44
N THR A 166 -11.70 -8.32 -1.35
CA THR A 166 -11.49 -9.64 -0.72
C THR A 166 -12.59 -10.64 -0.99
N ASP A 167 -13.85 -10.22 -1.20
CA ASP A 167 -14.99 -11.14 -1.20
C ASP A 167 -14.93 -12.21 -2.28
N THR A 168 -14.55 -11.85 -3.49
CA THR A 168 -14.42 -12.80 -4.59
C THR A 168 -13.33 -13.86 -4.35
N TYR A 169 -12.29 -13.49 -3.61
CA TYR A 169 -11.11 -14.31 -3.40
C TYR A 169 -11.07 -15.04 -2.07
N LYS A 170 -12.12 -14.93 -1.24
CA LYS A 170 -12.19 -15.59 0.08
C LYS A 170 -11.70 -17.05 0.10
N PRO A 171 -12.04 -17.90 -0.89
CA PRO A 171 -11.57 -19.30 -0.88
C PRO A 171 -10.05 -19.47 -1.02
N LEU A 172 -9.33 -18.44 -1.47
CA LEU A 172 -7.87 -18.44 -1.65
C LEU A 172 -7.10 -17.84 -0.48
N LEU A 173 -7.81 -17.17 0.44
CA LEU A 173 -7.19 -16.37 1.48
C LEU A 173 -6.72 -17.23 2.67
N LEU A 174 -5.63 -16.81 3.29
CA LEU A 174 -5.15 -17.37 4.55
C LEU A 174 -6.12 -17.04 5.69
N ASP A 175 -6.19 -17.93 6.68
CA ASP A 175 -6.97 -17.69 7.89
C ASP A 175 -6.22 -16.72 8.82
N THR A 176 -6.89 -15.60 9.16
CA THR A 176 -6.36 -14.52 9.98
C THR A 176 -7.32 -14.14 11.10
N PHE A 177 -6.82 -13.55 12.18
CA PHE A 177 -7.65 -12.93 13.20
C PHE A 177 -7.98 -11.50 12.79
N LYS A 178 -9.27 -11.17 12.71
CA LYS A 178 -9.74 -9.81 12.41
C LYS A 178 -10.34 -9.21 13.65
N VAL A 179 -9.80 -8.08 14.09
CA VAL A 179 -10.32 -7.32 15.23
C VAL A 179 -10.98 -6.03 14.74
N PRO A 180 -12.01 -5.54 15.44
CA PRO A 180 -12.70 -4.33 15.04
C PRO A 180 -11.76 -3.13 14.89
N SER A 181 -11.96 -2.36 13.80
CA SER A 181 -11.25 -1.10 13.58
C SER A 181 -11.57 -0.07 14.66
N PRO A 182 -10.58 0.67 15.17
CA PRO A 182 -10.81 1.77 16.11
C PRO A 182 -11.28 3.07 15.43
N ASP A 183 -12.10 2.97 14.39
CA ASP A 183 -12.60 4.09 13.58
C ASP A 183 -13.29 5.16 14.44
N CYS A 184 -12.63 6.30 14.60
CA CYS A 184 -13.14 7.40 15.41
C CYS A 184 -14.26 8.21 14.73
N TYR A 185 -14.49 8.04 13.44
CA TYR A 185 -15.61 8.70 12.75
C TYR A 185 -16.96 8.15 13.22
N LEU A 186 -17.02 6.86 13.49
CA LEU A 186 -18.25 6.16 13.94
C LEU A 186 -18.33 6.01 15.47
N ARG A 187 -17.52 6.74 16.24
CA ARG A 187 -17.55 6.64 17.71
C ARG A 187 -18.87 7.12 18.30
N PRO A 188 -19.25 6.63 19.50
CA PRO A 188 -20.44 7.13 20.22
C PRO A 188 -20.34 8.64 20.50
N GLU A 189 -21.50 9.32 20.55
CA GLU A 189 -21.57 10.74 20.90
C GLU A 189 -21.02 10.98 22.31
N GLY A 190 -20.28 12.08 22.48
CA GLY A 190 -19.66 12.45 23.75
C GLY A 190 -18.36 11.71 24.09
N VAL A 191 -18.01 10.63 23.37
CA VAL A 191 -16.75 9.91 23.59
C VAL A 191 -15.61 10.59 22.81
N SER A 192 -14.47 10.83 23.45
CA SER A 192 -13.28 11.38 22.78
C SER A 192 -12.65 10.33 21.83
N TRP A 193 -11.83 10.79 20.88
CA TRP A 193 -11.07 9.90 19.99
C TRP A 193 -10.13 8.98 20.77
N GLU A 194 -9.46 9.52 21.79
CA GLU A 194 -8.55 8.74 22.61
C GLU A 194 -9.28 7.65 23.39
N GLU A 195 -10.37 8.01 24.05
CA GLU A 195 -11.16 7.08 24.85
C GLU A 195 -11.76 5.97 23.97
N HIS A 196 -12.35 6.33 22.81
CA HIS A 196 -12.86 5.35 21.86
C HIS A 196 -11.76 4.39 21.40
N SER A 197 -10.59 4.91 21.02
CA SER A 197 -9.48 4.05 20.60
C SER A 197 -8.98 3.13 21.70
N ARG A 198 -8.96 3.57 22.96
CA ARG A 198 -8.64 2.72 24.13
C ARG A 198 -9.68 1.61 24.33
N GLN A 199 -10.96 1.96 24.24
CA GLN A 199 -12.06 0.98 24.35
C GLN A 199 -11.95 -0.07 23.24
N MET A 200 -11.71 0.35 22.00
CA MET A 200 -11.57 -0.56 20.87
C MET A 200 -10.33 -1.44 20.96
N PHE A 201 -9.26 -1.00 21.64
CA PHE A 201 -8.06 -1.80 21.83
C PHE A 201 -8.30 -3.05 22.66
N THR A 202 -9.32 -3.09 23.51
CA THR A 202 -9.65 -4.29 24.32
C THR A 202 -9.88 -5.53 23.45
N HIS A 203 -10.41 -5.38 22.24
CA HIS A 203 -10.56 -6.51 21.30
C HIS A 203 -9.22 -7.05 20.80
N MET A 204 -8.25 -6.16 20.54
CA MET A 204 -6.89 -6.56 20.19
C MET A 204 -6.22 -7.28 21.37
N GLU A 205 -6.28 -6.68 22.55
CA GLU A 205 -5.73 -7.25 23.77
C GLU A 205 -6.29 -8.65 24.07
N GLN A 206 -7.60 -8.82 24.00
CA GLN A 206 -8.26 -10.11 24.17
C GLN A 206 -7.79 -11.13 23.14
N THR A 207 -7.77 -10.77 21.85
CA THR A 207 -7.32 -11.66 20.78
C THR A 207 -5.87 -12.09 20.99
N LEU A 208 -4.99 -11.17 21.40
CA LEU A 208 -3.60 -11.48 21.70
C LEU A 208 -3.46 -12.37 22.93
N ALA A 209 -4.21 -12.10 24.00
CA ALA A 209 -4.20 -12.93 25.22
C ALA A 209 -4.62 -14.37 24.95
N GLU A 210 -5.66 -14.57 24.17
CA GLU A 210 -6.21 -15.91 23.87
C GLU A 210 -5.38 -16.68 22.84
N HIS A 211 -4.77 -15.99 21.86
CA HIS A 211 -4.19 -16.64 20.69
C HIS A 211 -2.70 -16.35 20.46
N HIS A 212 -1.99 -15.68 21.39
CA HIS A 212 -0.58 -15.29 21.22
C HIS A 212 0.33 -16.44 20.78
N GLN A 213 0.03 -17.69 21.18
CA GLN A 213 0.82 -18.86 20.79
C GLN A 213 0.70 -19.22 19.30
N ASN A 214 -0.34 -18.75 18.64
CA ASN A 214 -0.61 -18.99 17.22
C ASN A 214 -0.33 -17.76 16.34
N ILE A 215 -0.15 -16.58 16.96
CA ILE A 215 0.03 -15.30 16.26
C ILE A 215 1.51 -15.08 15.96
N ALA A 216 1.82 -14.94 14.67
CA ALA A 216 3.13 -14.58 14.16
C ALA A 216 3.40 -13.07 14.23
N ALA A 217 2.41 -12.26 13.84
CA ALA A 217 2.50 -10.80 13.87
C ALA A 217 1.12 -10.15 13.88
N VAL A 218 1.11 -8.87 14.27
CA VAL A 218 0.00 -7.92 14.06
C VAL A 218 0.37 -7.01 12.91
N ILE A 219 -0.57 -6.76 11.99
CA ILE A 219 -0.39 -5.82 10.91
C ILE A 219 -1.51 -4.78 10.94
N VAL A 220 -1.15 -3.50 10.84
CA VAL A 220 -2.09 -2.37 10.89
C VAL A 220 -1.66 -1.27 9.93
N GLU A 221 -2.63 -0.54 9.40
CA GLU A 221 -2.39 0.75 8.77
C GLU A 221 -2.25 1.80 9.88
N PRO A 222 -1.11 2.53 9.99
CA PRO A 222 -0.92 3.47 11.08
C PRO A 222 -1.78 4.72 10.90
N LEU A 223 -2.67 4.97 11.85
CA LEU A 223 -3.55 6.12 12.00
C LEU A 223 -4.68 6.27 10.97
N ILE A 224 -4.50 5.83 9.74
CA ILE A 224 -5.48 6.01 8.66
C ILE A 224 -5.63 4.71 7.87
N GLN A 225 -6.83 4.16 7.83
CA GLN A 225 -7.20 3.08 6.92
C GLN A 225 -7.66 3.70 5.59
N GLY A 226 -6.73 3.79 4.62
CA GLY A 226 -6.93 4.55 3.39
C GLY A 226 -8.02 3.98 2.49
N ALA A 227 -7.80 2.79 1.94
CA ALA A 227 -8.73 2.12 1.03
C ALA A 227 -10.05 1.73 1.69
N GLY A 228 -10.08 1.55 3.01
CA GLY A 228 -11.28 1.34 3.81
C GLY A 228 -12.17 2.59 3.99
N GLY A 229 -11.86 3.70 3.31
CA GLY A 229 -12.65 4.93 3.31
C GLY A 229 -12.04 6.07 4.12
N MET A 230 -10.72 6.16 4.22
CA MET A 230 -9.98 7.18 4.97
C MET A 230 -10.40 7.24 6.44
N ARG A 231 -10.59 6.08 7.06
CA ARG A 231 -10.99 5.95 8.47
C ARG A 231 -9.81 6.24 9.39
N MET A 232 -10.00 7.14 10.33
CA MET A 232 -8.93 7.61 11.21
C MET A 232 -9.15 7.18 12.65
N TYR A 233 -8.05 6.96 13.38
CA TYR A 233 -8.08 6.63 14.79
C TYR A 233 -6.97 7.33 15.57
N HIS A 234 -7.11 7.39 16.89
CA HIS A 234 -6.17 8.11 17.75
C HIS A 234 -4.84 7.35 17.91
N PRO A 235 -3.69 8.06 17.93
CA PRO A 235 -2.36 7.44 18.07
C PRO A 235 -2.17 6.57 19.32
N VAL A 236 -3.00 6.73 20.34
CA VAL A 236 -2.96 5.91 21.55
C VAL A 236 -3.10 4.42 21.24
N TYR A 237 -3.90 4.06 20.22
CA TYR A 237 -4.08 2.67 19.83
C TYR A 237 -2.76 1.97 19.46
N LEU A 238 -1.84 2.69 18.83
CA LEU A 238 -0.52 2.17 18.45
C LEU A 238 0.50 2.19 19.61
N LYS A 239 0.18 2.86 20.72
CA LYS A 239 1.03 2.92 21.92
C LYS A 239 0.69 1.83 22.93
N LEU A 240 -0.53 1.29 22.85
CA LEU A 240 -1.00 0.19 23.68
C LEU A 240 -0.51 -1.16 23.14
#